data_f5cb33498f9df760b7ebb7943b4828d4
#
_entry.id   f5cb33498f9df760b7ebb7943b4828d4
#
_cell.length_a   1.000
_cell.length_b   1.000
_cell.length_c   1.000
_cell.angle_alpha   90.00
_cell.angle_beta   90.00
_cell.angle_gamma   90.00
#
_symmetry.space_group_name_H-M   'P 1'
#
loop_
_entity.id
_entity.type
_entity.pdbx_description
1 polymer ?
#
loop_
_entity_poly.entity_id
_entity_poly.type
_entity_poly.pdbx_seq_one_letter_code
_entity_poly.pdbx_strand_id
1 'polypeptide(L)'
;MKKILLVAAASAMFMAATAQTVIAPPTLDEAKEKGFDALWGDYQFGYVLPNDYTLVDDDAVKVVMNNGSTEKPGANISTSSLNTTVFDRAFNMGSSANYGKNGEVYNLADVSNGIKQPYAIFAVTPKVGGELTMYTNRGKNKYTIYVWDTTINDGEGAYVLASSTHTDSYGKELISKETVGLIADHTYWVFASETGANTLMYEMVYTPYSSENYSVKEFDATKFSTVIAPPALEVAKEKGYEALWGDYQFGYVLPNETVLADSEDINVVMNNGSTEKPGANISTSGINTTVFESAFNMGSSANYGKNGEVYNLADVSNVIKQPYAIFAVTPKVGGELTMFTNRGKNKYTIYVWDTTINDGEGAYVLASSTHTDSYGKELISKETVGLIADHTYWIFASETGANTFMYAMGYNSYASPNYGYQSDSTSAISDVIVNEMPQSDVIYNVLGQKVDENYKGLVIKNGKKYIQR
;
A
#
# COMPACT_ATOMS: atom_id res chain seq x y z
N MET A 1 -43.87 -49.47 -3.92
CA MET A 1 -42.67 -48.89 -3.32
C MET A 1 -42.06 -47.90 -4.31
N LYS A 2 -42.33 -46.60 -4.11
CA LYS A 2 -41.77 -45.54 -4.94
C LYS A 2 -40.44 -45.08 -4.32
N LYS A 3 -39.34 -45.26 -5.04
CA LYS A 3 -38.01 -44.74 -4.65
C LYS A 3 -38.01 -43.23 -4.96
N ILE A 4 -37.97 -42.43 -3.90
CA ILE A 4 -37.74 -41.00 -4.00
C ILE A 4 -36.18 -40.79 -4.15
N LEU A 5 -35.79 -40.32 -5.31
CA LEU A 5 -34.44 -39.92 -5.58
C LEU A 5 -34.23 -38.48 -5.05
N LEU A 6 -33.53 -38.36 -3.93
CA LEU A 6 -33.13 -37.03 -3.38
C LEU A 6 -31.92 -36.56 -4.15
N VAL A 7 -32.08 -35.63 -5.08
CA VAL A 7 -31.00 -34.94 -5.73
C VAL A 7 -30.59 -33.79 -4.80
N ALA A 8 -29.53 -33.95 -4.06
CA ALA A 8 -28.87 -32.88 -3.35
C ALA A 8 -28.14 -32.00 -4.39
N ALA A 9 -28.72 -30.88 -4.76
CA ALA A 9 -28.02 -29.84 -5.50
C ALA A 9 -27.02 -29.19 -4.53
N ALA A 10 -25.78 -29.59 -4.58
CA ALA A 10 -24.68 -28.83 -3.99
C ALA A 10 -24.52 -27.57 -4.83
N SER A 11 -25.07 -26.47 -4.37
CA SER A 11 -24.75 -25.14 -4.89
C SER A 11 -23.32 -24.84 -4.49
N ALA A 12 -22.36 -25.21 -5.35
CA ALA A 12 -21.02 -24.65 -5.31
C ALA A 12 -21.19 -23.16 -5.68
N MET A 13 -21.28 -22.30 -4.69
CA MET A 13 -20.98 -20.89 -4.90
C MET A 13 -19.48 -20.85 -5.26
N PHE A 14 -19.19 -20.82 -6.55
CA PHE A 14 -17.94 -20.27 -7.04
C PHE A 14 -18.01 -18.79 -6.67
N MET A 15 -17.38 -18.38 -5.57
CA MET A 15 -16.94 -17.00 -5.44
C MET A 15 -15.96 -16.80 -6.58
N ALA A 16 -16.38 -16.08 -7.61
CA ALA A 16 -15.47 -15.59 -8.62
C ALA A 16 -14.41 -14.79 -7.84
N ALA A 17 -13.14 -15.21 -7.94
CA ALA A 17 -12.03 -14.46 -7.40
C ALA A 17 -12.13 -13.06 -8.00
N THR A 18 -12.41 -12.05 -7.17
CA THR A 18 -12.54 -10.68 -7.65
C THR A 18 -11.20 -10.20 -8.15
N ALA A 19 -11.17 -9.72 -9.38
CA ALA A 19 -9.97 -9.16 -9.97
C ALA A 19 -9.53 -7.89 -9.22
N GLN A 20 -8.29 -7.52 -9.38
CA GLN A 20 -7.76 -6.25 -8.93
C GLN A 20 -8.49 -5.09 -9.61
N THR A 21 -8.84 -4.04 -8.87
CA THR A 21 -9.56 -2.87 -9.38
C THR A 21 -8.60 -1.70 -9.51
N VAL A 22 -8.47 -1.15 -10.72
CA VAL A 22 -7.69 0.06 -10.99
C VAL A 22 -8.59 1.30 -10.91
N ILE A 23 -8.20 2.29 -10.13
CA ILE A 23 -8.88 3.56 -9.92
C ILE A 23 -7.98 4.66 -10.50
N ALA A 24 -8.27 5.08 -11.71
CA ALA A 24 -7.51 6.10 -12.44
C ALA A 24 -8.43 7.25 -12.89
N PRO A 25 -7.89 8.43 -13.20
CA PRO A 25 -8.69 9.48 -13.82
C PRO A 25 -9.32 8.99 -15.13
N PRO A 26 -10.55 9.38 -15.49
CA PRO A 26 -11.11 9.14 -16.81
C PRO A 26 -10.14 9.57 -17.92
N THR A 27 -10.20 8.91 -19.06
CA THR A 27 -9.39 9.33 -20.21
C THR A 27 -9.82 10.70 -20.72
N LEU A 28 -8.93 11.36 -21.46
CA LEU A 28 -9.26 12.66 -22.05
C LEU A 28 -10.44 12.58 -23.02
N ASP A 29 -10.54 11.46 -23.75
CA ASP A 29 -11.65 11.25 -24.70
C ASP A 29 -12.97 11.04 -23.95
N GLU A 30 -12.96 10.26 -22.86
CA GLU A 30 -14.14 10.12 -21.98
C GLU A 30 -14.54 11.45 -21.34
N ALA A 31 -13.57 12.27 -20.93
CA ALA A 31 -13.85 13.60 -20.35
C ALA A 31 -14.52 14.53 -21.39
N LYS A 32 -14.07 14.52 -22.63
CA LYS A 32 -14.68 15.28 -23.73
C LYS A 32 -16.07 14.75 -24.08
N GLU A 33 -16.24 13.42 -24.17
CA GLU A 33 -17.54 12.79 -24.44
C GLU A 33 -18.59 13.12 -23.36
N LYS A 34 -18.16 13.11 -22.10
CA LYS A 34 -19.01 13.47 -20.95
C LYS A 34 -19.21 14.99 -20.79
N GLY A 35 -18.51 15.81 -21.55
CA GLY A 35 -18.62 17.25 -21.52
C GLY A 35 -18.03 17.89 -20.24
N PHE A 36 -16.98 17.28 -19.67
CA PHE A 36 -16.28 17.88 -18.54
C PHE A 36 -15.56 19.17 -18.97
N ASP A 37 -15.52 20.16 -18.10
CA ASP A 37 -14.88 21.44 -18.40
C ASP A 37 -13.36 21.27 -18.58
N ALA A 38 -12.82 21.85 -19.65
CA ALA A 38 -11.39 21.91 -19.86
C ALA A 38 -10.71 22.75 -18.80
N LEU A 39 -9.60 22.27 -18.25
CA LEU A 39 -8.80 23.01 -17.27
C LEU A 39 -8.22 24.27 -17.94
N TRP A 40 -8.51 25.43 -17.36
CA TRP A 40 -8.15 26.75 -17.92
C TRP A 40 -8.63 26.98 -19.37
N GLY A 41 -9.69 26.30 -19.77
CA GLY A 41 -10.27 26.42 -21.12
C GLY A 41 -9.55 25.62 -22.18
N ASP A 42 -8.57 24.81 -21.84
CA ASP A 42 -7.82 23.98 -22.78
C ASP A 42 -7.53 22.57 -22.23
N TYR A 43 -8.01 21.58 -22.92
CA TYR A 43 -7.82 20.17 -22.55
C TYR A 43 -6.35 19.69 -22.57
N GLN A 44 -5.44 20.44 -23.22
CA GLN A 44 -4.01 20.10 -23.14
C GLN A 44 -3.45 20.16 -21.70
N PHE A 45 -4.11 20.93 -20.83
CA PHE A 45 -3.73 21.02 -19.41
C PHE A 45 -4.48 20.03 -18.53
N GLY A 46 -5.61 19.51 -19.05
CA GLY A 46 -6.49 18.59 -18.34
C GLY A 46 -7.95 19.02 -18.33
N TYR A 47 -8.68 18.56 -17.36
CA TYR A 47 -10.11 18.82 -17.21
C TYR A 47 -10.53 18.83 -15.74
N VAL A 48 -11.75 19.28 -15.47
CA VAL A 48 -12.34 19.28 -14.12
C VAL A 48 -13.28 18.10 -14.00
N LEU A 49 -12.96 17.16 -13.10
CA LEU A 49 -13.82 16.05 -12.75
C LEU A 49 -14.90 16.53 -11.78
N PRO A 50 -16.20 16.35 -12.07
CA PRO A 50 -17.27 16.79 -11.20
C PRO A 50 -17.24 16.14 -9.82
N ASN A 51 -17.75 16.83 -8.79
CA ASN A 51 -18.03 16.21 -7.50
C ASN A 51 -19.03 15.06 -7.64
N ASP A 52 -18.96 14.15 -6.70
CA ASP A 52 -19.80 12.94 -6.65
C ASP A 52 -19.66 12.02 -7.87
N TYR A 53 -18.59 12.22 -8.66
CA TYR A 53 -18.30 11.33 -9.76
C TYR A 53 -17.85 9.97 -9.23
N THR A 54 -18.60 8.93 -9.60
CA THR A 54 -18.25 7.55 -9.27
C THR A 54 -17.14 7.08 -10.23
N LEU A 55 -15.93 6.92 -9.70
CA LEU A 55 -14.78 6.41 -10.43
C LEU A 55 -14.90 4.91 -10.67
N VAL A 56 -15.32 4.20 -9.65
CA VAL A 56 -15.51 2.75 -9.66
C VAL A 56 -16.68 2.40 -8.74
N ASP A 57 -17.46 1.41 -9.14
CA ASP A 57 -18.48 0.75 -8.31
C ASP A 57 -18.64 -0.70 -8.80
N ASP A 58 -17.71 -1.57 -8.38
CA ASP A 58 -17.68 -2.99 -8.70
C ASP A 58 -18.01 -3.86 -7.49
N ASP A 59 -17.78 -5.17 -7.59
CA ASP A 59 -18.08 -6.12 -6.50
C ASP A 59 -17.09 -6.01 -5.32
N ALA A 60 -15.92 -5.39 -5.53
CA ALA A 60 -14.86 -5.30 -4.54
C ALA A 60 -14.86 -3.96 -3.78
N VAL A 61 -15.04 -2.85 -4.50
CA VAL A 61 -14.89 -1.51 -3.93
C VAL A 61 -15.76 -0.48 -4.65
N LYS A 62 -16.22 0.51 -3.92
CA LYS A 62 -16.79 1.74 -4.47
C LYS A 62 -15.87 2.91 -4.19
N VAL A 63 -15.60 3.71 -5.22
CA VAL A 63 -14.78 4.92 -5.09
C VAL A 63 -15.49 6.10 -5.74
N VAL A 64 -15.69 7.14 -4.96
CA VAL A 64 -16.32 8.38 -5.39
C VAL A 64 -15.35 9.53 -5.19
N MET A 65 -15.16 10.33 -6.22
CA MET A 65 -14.41 11.57 -6.10
C MET A 65 -15.33 12.65 -5.51
N ASN A 66 -14.86 13.27 -4.43
CA ASN A 66 -15.60 14.35 -3.80
C ASN A 66 -14.62 15.32 -3.12
N ASN A 67 -14.58 16.56 -3.55
CA ASN A 67 -13.79 17.58 -2.86
C ASN A 67 -14.60 18.33 -1.78
N GLY A 68 -15.90 18.02 -1.64
CA GLY A 68 -16.78 18.58 -0.61
C GLY A 68 -17.02 20.08 -0.67
N SER A 69 -16.38 20.80 -1.60
CA SER A 69 -16.50 22.25 -1.69
C SER A 69 -17.72 22.66 -2.52
N THR A 70 -18.57 23.50 -1.96
CA THR A 70 -19.67 24.12 -2.71
C THR A 70 -19.20 25.23 -3.64
N GLU A 71 -18.03 25.81 -3.37
CA GLU A 71 -17.43 26.87 -4.20
C GLU A 71 -16.61 26.32 -5.37
N LYS A 72 -16.11 25.11 -5.24
CA LYS A 72 -15.25 24.44 -6.22
C LYS A 72 -15.87 23.08 -6.57
N PRO A 73 -16.77 23.03 -7.56
CA PRO A 73 -17.64 21.88 -7.80
C PRO A 73 -16.94 20.67 -8.45
N GLY A 74 -15.66 20.57 -8.40
CA GLY A 74 -14.93 19.46 -9.01
C GLY A 74 -13.50 19.34 -8.52
N ALA A 75 -12.74 18.49 -9.16
CA ALA A 75 -11.32 18.31 -8.93
C ALA A 75 -10.53 18.38 -10.24
N ASN A 76 -9.39 19.02 -10.21
CA ASN A 76 -8.52 19.11 -11.38
C ASN A 76 -7.87 17.76 -11.69
N ILE A 77 -8.00 17.36 -12.94
CA ILE A 77 -7.21 16.27 -13.51
C ILE A 77 -6.16 16.89 -14.42
N SER A 78 -4.90 16.61 -14.14
CA SER A 78 -3.76 17.12 -14.92
C SER A 78 -3.38 16.14 -16.01
N THR A 79 -3.15 16.63 -17.23
CA THR A 79 -2.62 15.86 -18.38
C THR A 79 -1.26 16.39 -18.84
N SER A 80 -0.74 17.39 -18.13
CA SER A 80 0.57 17.98 -18.38
C SER A 80 1.32 18.19 -17.07
N SER A 81 2.64 18.34 -17.16
CA SER A 81 3.51 18.56 -15.99
C SER A 81 3.42 17.45 -14.93
N LEU A 82 3.21 16.21 -15.36
CA LEU A 82 3.00 15.06 -14.50
C LEU A 82 4.28 14.59 -13.79
N ASN A 83 5.45 15.06 -14.22
CA ASN A 83 6.76 14.60 -13.71
C ASN A 83 7.04 13.10 -13.90
N THR A 84 6.42 12.50 -14.89
CA THR A 84 6.59 11.09 -15.26
C THR A 84 6.25 10.88 -16.73
N THR A 85 6.79 9.84 -17.32
CA THR A 85 6.41 9.31 -18.64
C THR A 85 5.58 8.03 -18.54
N VAL A 86 5.39 7.52 -17.30
CA VAL A 86 4.64 6.28 -17.05
C VAL A 86 3.14 6.52 -17.14
N PHE A 87 2.67 7.65 -16.59
CA PHE A 87 1.25 8.02 -16.57
C PHE A 87 1.01 9.23 -17.45
N ASP A 88 -0.13 9.26 -18.14
CA ASP A 88 -0.54 10.33 -19.04
C ASP A 88 -1.50 11.34 -18.41
N ARG A 89 -1.95 11.07 -17.18
CA ARG A 89 -2.84 11.91 -16.39
C ARG A 89 -2.74 11.61 -14.89
N ALA A 90 -3.19 12.55 -14.08
CA ALA A 90 -3.20 12.41 -12.64
C ALA A 90 -4.31 13.23 -11.98
N PHE A 91 -4.83 12.75 -10.87
CA PHE A 91 -5.63 13.55 -9.94
C PHE A 91 -4.72 14.58 -9.27
N ASN A 92 -5.12 15.85 -9.30
CA ASN A 92 -4.45 16.87 -8.50
C ASN A 92 -5.01 16.82 -7.08
N MET A 93 -4.22 16.29 -6.16
CA MET A 93 -4.57 16.20 -4.75
C MET A 93 -4.43 17.56 -4.06
N GLY A 94 -3.59 18.42 -4.63
CA GLY A 94 -3.24 19.69 -4.03
C GLY A 94 -2.88 19.57 -2.56
N SER A 95 -2.95 20.66 -1.88
CA SER A 95 -2.91 20.67 -0.42
C SER A 95 -3.57 21.90 0.15
N SER A 96 -4.17 21.74 1.31
CA SER A 96 -4.53 22.85 2.17
C SER A 96 -3.66 22.78 3.43
N ALA A 97 -2.96 23.85 3.72
CA ALA A 97 -2.00 23.86 4.84
C ALA A 97 -2.64 23.59 6.22
N ASN A 98 -3.95 23.58 6.29
CA ASN A 98 -4.66 23.62 7.56
C ASN A 98 -5.59 22.44 7.85
N TYR A 99 -5.82 21.52 6.92
CA TYR A 99 -6.64 20.35 7.24
C TYR A 99 -5.81 19.07 7.29
N GLY A 100 -6.26 18.13 8.09
CA GLY A 100 -5.54 16.89 8.35
C GLY A 100 -4.25 17.06 9.16
N LYS A 101 -3.92 18.27 9.57
CA LYS A 101 -2.76 18.56 10.40
C LYS A 101 -3.05 18.12 11.84
N ASN A 102 -2.15 17.32 12.40
CA ASN A 102 -2.26 16.83 13.78
C ASN A 102 -3.51 15.98 14.07
N GLY A 103 -4.10 15.35 13.06
CA GLY A 103 -5.25 14.47 13.25
C GLY A 103 -6.58 15.17 13.56
N GLU A 104 -6.72 16.44 13.21
CA GLU A 104 -7.91 17.25 13.51
C GLU A 104 -9.02 17.16 12.46
N VAL A 105 -9.06 16.11 11.68
CA VAL A 105 -10.11 15.90 10.66
C VAL A 105 -11.06 14.79 11.12
N TYR A 106 -12.31 15.15 11.35
CA TYR A 106 -13.32 14.22 11.86
C TYR A 106 -14.38 13.81 10.83
N ASN A 107 -14.56 14.58 9.76
CA ASN A 107 -15.54 14.29 8.72
C ASN A 107 -15.20 14.99 7.40
N LEU A 108 -15.86 14.59 6.31
CA LEU A 108 -15.60 15.15 4.98
C LEU A 108 -15.87 16.66 4.90
N ALA A 109 -16.86 17.16 5.64
CA ALA A 109 -17.15 18.60 5.66
C ALA A 109 -15.98 19.39 6.26
N ASP A 110 -15.31 18.89 7.29
CA ASP A 110 -14.15 19.55 7.88
C ASP A 110 -12.97 19.56 6.91
N VAL A 111 -12.72 18.46 6.24
CA VAL A 111 -11.71 18.36 5.18
C VAL A 111 -12.02 19.38 4.08
N SER A 112 -13.26 19.41 3.62
CA SER A 112 -13.73 20.27 2.53
C SER A 112 -13.61 21.76 2.84
N ASN A 113 -13.90 22.16 4.07
CA ASN A 113 -13.78 23.55 4.51
C ASN A 113 -12.34 24.07 4.46
N GLY A 114 -11.35 23.18 4.57
CA GLY A 114 -9.93 23.49 4.41
C GLY A 114 -9.49 23.67 2.96
N ILE A 115 -10.27 23.15 2.00
CA ILE A 115 -9.89 23.13 0.59
C ILE A 115 -10.32 24.42 -0.10
N LYS A 116 -9.34 25.17 -0.58
CA LYS A 116 -9.55 26.44 -1.29
C LYS A 116 -9.51 26.32 -2.82
N GLN A 117 -9.10 25.18 -3.31
CA GLN A 117 -8.94 24.88 -4.74
C GLN A 117 -9.67 23.57 -5.08
N PRO A 118 -9.93 23.29 -6.36
CA PRO A 118 -10.59 22.04 -6.77
C PRO A 118 -9.63 20.86 -6.71
N TYR A 119 -9.28 20.44 -5.50
CA TYR A 119 -8.39 19.30 -5.25
C TYR A 119 -9.18 18.01 -5.05
N ALA A 120 -8.60 16.89 -5.45
CA ALA A 120 -9.26 15.60 -5.32
C ALA A 120 -9.22 15.10 -3.87
N ILE A 121 -10.37 14.66 -3.38
CA ILE A 121 -10.56 13.83 -2.21
C ILE A 121 -11.36 12.61 -2.67
N PHE A 122 -11.01 11.41 -2.18
CA PHE A 122 -11.71 10.20 -2.53
C PHE A 122 -12.43 9.64 -1.30
N ALA A 123 -13.67 9.23 -1.50
CA ALA A 123 -14.38 8.34 -0.59
C ALA A 123 -14.25 6.93 -1.14
N VAL A 124 -13.52 6.08 -0.42
CA VAL A 124 -13.25 4.68 -0.75
C VAL A 124 -14.03 3.80 0.21
N THR A 125 -14.93 2.99 -0.30
CA THR A 125 -15.75 2.06 0.51
C THR A 125 -15.54 0.64 -0.02
N PRO A 126 -14.66 -0.14 0.61
CA PRO A 126 -14.50 -1.55 0.28
C PRO A 126 -15.78 -2.33 0.55
N LYS A 127 -16.23 -3.16 -0.39
CA LYS A 127 -17.29 -4.15 -0.22
C LYS A 127 -16.73 -5.48 0.27
N VAL A 128 -15.46 -5.73 -0.03
CA VAL A 128 -14.65 -6.86 0.44
C VAL A 128 -13.36 -6.29 0.99
N GLY A 129 -12.88 -6.75 2.13
CA GLY A 129 -11.59 -6.31 2.70
C GLY A 129 -10.43 -6.58 1.74
N GLY A 130 -9.47 -5.68 1.72
CA GLY A 130 -8.36 -5.74 0.78
C GLY A 130 -7.28 -4.70 1.05
N GLU A 131 -6.36 -4.58 0.12
CA GLU A 131 -5.28 -3.58 0.17
C GLU A 131 -5.51 -2.49 -0.87
N LEU A 132 -5.37 -1.24 -0.43
CA LEU A 132 -5.30 -0.08 -1.31
C LEU A 132 -3.85 0.31 -1.52
N THR A 133 -3.42 0.29 -2.77
CA THR A 133 -2.11 0.80 -3.20
C THR A 133 -2.31 2.13 -3.93
N MET A 134 -1.52 3.13 -3.57
CA MET A 134 -1.57 4.47 -4.13
C MET A 134 -0.25 4.82 -4.81
N TYR A 135 -0.29 5.40 -6.00
CA TYR A 135 0.89 5.85 -6.75
C TYR A 135 0.89 7.35 -6.85
N THR A 136 1.90 8.00 -6.28
CA THR A 136 1.99 9.45 -6.15
C THR A 136 3.34 10.01 -6.62
N ASN A 137 3.40 11.31 -6.89
CA ASN A 137 4.63 11.99 -7.29
C ASN A 137 5.47 12.43 -6.09
N ARG A 138 6.15 11.49 -5.47
CA ARG A 138 7.06 11.80 -4.35
C ARG A 138 8.38 12.39 -4.82
N GLY A 139 9.10 13.02 -3.88
CA GLY A 139 10.44 13.55 -4.09
C GLY A 139 10.50 14.96 -4.67
N LYS A 140 9.39 15.54 -5.11
CA LYS A 140 9.35 16.90 -5.62
C LYS A 140 8.89 17.92 -4.60
N ASN A 141 7.84 17.63 -3.87
CA ASN A 141 7.24 18.51 -2.88
C ASN A 141 7.08 17.79 -1.54
N LYS A 142 7.14 18.54 -0.47
CA LYS A 142 6.75 18.05 0.84
C LYS A 142 5.23 17.95 0.90
N TYR A 143 4.70 16.78 1.22
CA TYR A 143 3.29 16.56 1.51
C TYR A 143 3.10 15.24 2.25
N THR A 144 1.92 15.09 2.83
CA THR A 144 1.48 13.83 3.46
C THR A 144 0.24 13.33 2.74
N ILE A 145 0.22 12.06 2.37
CA ILE A 145 -0.97 11.34 1.94
C ILE A 145 -1.60 10.73 3.18
N TYR A 146 -2.89 10.96 3.34
CA TYR A 146 -3.69 10.41 4.42
C TYR A 146 -4.73 9.45 3.89
N VAL A 147 -4.93 8.36 4.62
CA VAL A 147 -6.13 7.53 4.55
C VAL A 147 -6.78 7.57 5.92
N TRP A 148 -7.98 8.11 5.98
CA TRP A 148 -8.76 8.33 7.20
C TRP A 148 -9.96 7.39 7.21
N ASP A 149 -10.05 6.52 8.20
CA ASP A 149 -11.23 5.69 8.42
C ASP A 149 -12.28 6.49 9.19
N THR A 150 -13.42 6.74 8.58
CA THR A 150 -14.51 7.53 9.18
C THR A 150 -15.43 6.71 10.08
N THR A 151 -15.24 5.39 10.11
CA THR A 151 -16.19 4.44 10.73
C THR A 151 -15.82 4.07 12.15
N ILE A 152 -14.54 4.20 12.49
CA ILE A 152 -14.01 3.83 13.82
C ILE A 152 -14.17 4.95 14.84
N ASN A 153 -13.88 4.68 16.11
CA ASN A 153 -13.97 5.63 17.21
C ASN A 153 -15.35 6.31 17.31
N ASP A 154 -16.42 5.50 17.29
CA ASP A 154 -17.81 5.98 17.35
C ASP A 154 -18.16 7.03 16.26
N GLY A 155 -17.47 6.97 15.12
CA GLY A 155 -17.66 7.87 13.98
C GLY A 155 -16.77 9.11 14.01
N GLU A 156 -15.92 9.28 15.02
CA GLU A 156 -14.89 10.33 15.01
C GLU A 156 -13.78 10.05 14.00
N GLY A 157 -13.53 8.77 13.72
CA GLY A 157 -12.54 8.32 12.78
C GLY A 157 -11.11 8.36 13.31
N ALA A 158 -10.20 7.87 12.51
CA ALA A 158 -8.75 7.97 12.73
C ALA A 158 -7.96 7.71 11.45
N TYR A 159 -6.71 8.16 11.41
CA TYR A 159 -5.79 7.77 10.33
C TYR A 159 -5.52 6.27 10.37
N VAL A 160 -5.53 5.66 9.18
CA VAL A 160 -4.99 4.32 8.97
C VAL A 160 -3.72 4.36 8.12
N LEU A 161 -3.44 5.53 7.52
CA LEU A 161 -2.17 5.83 6.89
C LEU A 161 -1.93 7.34 6.91
N ALA A 162 -0.72 7.75 7.27
CA ALA A 162 -0.20 9.11 7.12
C ALA A 162 1.23 9.02 6.59
N SER A 163 1.38 8.90 5.28
CA SER A 163 2.67 8.71 4.62
C SER A 163 3.22 10.04 4.11
N SER A 164 4.33 10.47 4.70
CA SER A 164 4.93 11.78 4.44
C SER A 164 6.13 11.71 3.50
N THR A 165 6.32 12.76 2.74
CA THR A 165 7.59 13.09 2.09
C THR A 165 8.03 14.49 2.52
N HIS A 166 9.31 14.80 2.40
CA HIS A 166 9.82 16.05 2.97
C HIS A 166 10.93 16.73 2.19
N THR A 167 11.23 16.32 0.99
CA THR A 167 12.23 17.05 0.19
C THR A 167 11.98 16.97 -1.30
N ASP A 168 12.47 18.00 -1.97
CA ASP A 168 12.48 18.19 -3.43
C ASP A 168 13.77 17.67 -4.07
N SER A 169 14.66 17.05 -3.30
CA SER A 169 16.05 16.79 -3.71
C SER A 169 16.26 15.47 -4.43
N TYR A 170 15.26 14.57 -4.40
CA TYR A 170 15.45 13.19 -4.80
C TYR A 170 15.22 12.89 -6.28
N GLY A 171 14.71 13.84 -7.05
CA GLY A 171 14.50 13.67 -8.49
C GLY A 171 13.11 13.97 -8.95
N LYS A 172 12.97 14.26 -10.24
CA LYS A 172 11.73 14.79 -10.82
C LYS A 172 10.73 13.72 -11.29
N GLU A 173 11.17 12.49 -11.43
CA GLU A 173 10.37 11.39 -12.00
C GLU A 173 10.10 10.28 -10.98
N LEU A 174 10.19 10.60 -9.70
CA LEU A 174 9.93 9.62 -8.66
C LEU A 174 8.44 9.40 -8.48
N ILE A 175 8.03 8.15 -8.63
CA ILE A 175 6.69 7.68 -8.30
C ILE A 175 6.82 6.84 -7.05
N SER A 176 6.15 7.25 -5.99
CA SER A 176 6.10 6.47 -4.76
C SER A 176 4.87 5.58 -4.72
N LYS A 177 4.92 4.62 -3.84
CA LYS A 177 3.91 3.60 -3.66
C LYS A 177 3.62 3.43 -2.17
N GLU A 178 2.41 3.71 -1.75
CA GLU A 178 1.92 3.42 -0.42
C GLU A 178 0.86 2.34 -0.48
N THR A 179 0.88 1.42 0.49
CA THR A 179 -0.10 0.33 0.56
C THR A 179 -0.60 0.17 1.99
N VAL A 180 -1.91 0.09 2.15
CA VAL A 180 -2.59 -0.06 3.43
C VAL A 180 -3.77 -1.02 3.33
N GLY A 181 -3.96 -1.86 4.35
CA GLY A 181 -5.13 -2.75 4.46
C GLY A 181 -6.39 -1.99 4.85
N LEU A 182 -7.50 -2.25 4.16
CA LEU A 182 -8.80 -1.66 4.40
C LEU A 182 -9.83 -2.74 4.78
N ILE A 183 -10.71 -2.40 5.70
CA ILE A 183 -11.78 -3.26 6.21
C ILE A 183 -13.03 -3.08 5.35
N ALA A 184 -13.75 -4.16 5.07
CA ALA A 184 -15.02 -4.11 4.36
C ALA A 184 -16.07 -3.27 5.11
N ASP A 185 -16.95 -2.63 4.36
CA ASP A 185 -18.06 -1.81 4.85
C ASP A 185 -17.65 -0.57 5.67
N HIS A 186 -16.35 -0.26 5.77
CA HIS A 186 -15.88 1.02 6.27
C HIS A 186 -15.78 2.04 5.13
N THR A 187 -15.84 3.32 5.45
CA THR A 187 -15.61 4.39 4.48
C THR A 187 -14.33 5.13 4.82
N TYR A 188 -13.44 5.20 3.87
CA TYR A 188 -12.15 5.86 4.00
C TYR A 188 -12.08 7.09 3.13
N TRP A 189 -11.51 8.16 3.67
CA TRP A 189 -11.12 9.31 2.86
C TRP A 189 -9.63 9.25 2.55
N VAL A 190 -9.33 9.42 1.27
CA VAL A 190 -7.97 9.55 0.77
C VAL A 190 -7.76 10.99 0.32
N PHE A 191 -6.80 11.66 0.91
CA PHE A 191 -6.50 13.07 0.64
C PHE A 191 -5.04 13.39 0.91
N ALA A 192 -4.60 14.56 0.46
CA ALA A 192 -3.25 15.06 0.74
C ALA A 192 -3.31 16.34 1.55
N SER A 193 -2.35 16.56 2.39
CA SER A 193 -2.20 17.76 3.21
C SER A 193 -0.74 18.23 3.28
N GLU A 194 -0.59 19.42 3.78
CA GLU A 194 0.60 20.13 4.26
C GLU A 194 1.39 20.96 3.27
N THR A 195 1.30 20.82 1.96
CA THR A 195 1.99 21.77 1.11
C THR A 195 1.62 21.79 -0.36
N GLY A 196 2.00 22.84 -0.98
CA GLY A 196 2.42 23.10 -2.36
C GLY A 196 1.52 22.59 -3.49
N ALA A 197 1.57 23.30 -4.58
CA ALA A 197 0.95 22.92 -5.83
C ALA A 197 1.54 21.61 -6.38
N ASN A 198 0.72 20.84 -7.12
CA ASN A 198 1.14 19.66 -7.86
C ASN A 198 1.47 18.42 -7.00
N THR A 199 0.72 18.19 -5.95
CA THR A 199 0.62 16.85 -5.36
C THR A 199 -0.27 16.01 -6.25
N LEU A 200 0.30 15.03 -6.90
CA LEU A 200 -0.36 14.22 -7.92
C LEU A 200 -0.54 12.78 -7.42
N MET A 201 -1.75 12.27 -7.57
CA MET A 201 -2.06 10.85 -7.49
C MET A 201 -2.30 10.35 -8.90
N TYR A 202 -1.48 9.43 -9.38
CA TYR A 202 -1.61 8.91 -10.74
C TYR A 202 -2.72 7.88 -10.85
N GLU A 203 -2.71 6.93 -9.92
CA GLU A 203 -3.73 5.91 -9.79
C GLU A 203 -3.75 5.32 -8.38
N MET A 204 -4.82 4.63 -8.08
CA MET A 204 -4.92 3.70 -6.96
C MET A 204 -5.27 2.31 -7.48
N VAL A 205 -4.83 1.29 -6.78
CA VAL A 205 -5.17 -0.10 -7.08
C VAL A 205 -5.73 -0.74 -5.83
N TYR A 206 -6.95 -1.27 -5.93
CA TYR A 206 -7.56 -2.03 -4.86
C TYR A 206 -7.43 -3.53 -5.14
N THR A 207 -6.83 -4.28 -4.22
CA THR A 207 -6.65 -5.73 -4.33
C THR A 207 -7.39 -6.41 -3.19
N PRO A 208 -8.57 -7.02 -3.45
CA PRO A 208 -9.29 -7.77 -2.43
C PRO A 208 -8.45 -8.93 -1.88
N TYR A 209 -8.54 -9.21 -0.58
CA TYR A 209 -7.86 -10.35 0.03
C TYR A 209 -8.30 -11.69 -0.57
N SER A 210 -9.51 -11.76 -1.11
CA SER A 210 -10.03 -12.92 -1.82
C SER A 210 -9.52 -13.06 -3.26
N SER A 211 -8.80 -12.06 -3.78
CA SER A 211 -8.25 -12.11 -5.12
C SER A 211 -7.13 -13.15 -5.23
N GLU A 212 -7.10 -13.90 -6.32
CA GLU A 212 -5.96 -14.79 -6.63
C GLU A 212 -4.64 -14.03 -6.90
N ASN A 213 -4.75 -12.72 -7.20
CA ASN A 213 -3.61 -11.81 -7.34
C ASN A 213 -3.11 -11.25 -6.00
N TYR A 214 -3.87 -11.48 -4.90
CA TYR A 214 -3.42 -11.11 -3.58
C TYR A 214 -2.36 -12.09 -3.10
N SER A 215 -1.42 -11.59 -2.37
CA SER A 215 -0.29 -12.31 -1.79
C SER A 215 1.00 -12.28 -2.60
N VAL A 216 2.06 -11.96 -1.91
CA VAL A 216 3.43 -12.00 -2.44
C VAL A 216 3.82 -13.45 -2.75
N LYS A 217 4.24 -13.72 -3.98
CA LYS A 217 4.64 -15.07 -4.45
C LYS A 217 6.14 -15.29 -4.41
N GLU A 218 6.92 -14.19 -4.44
CA GLU A 218 8.38 -14.21 -4.39
C GLU A 218 8.90 -12.98 -3.65
N PHE A 219 10.07 -13.07 -3.08
CA PHE A 219 10.75 -11.96 -2.43
C PHE A 219 12.10 -11.71 -3.12
N ASP A 220 12.21 -10.54 -3.73
CA ASP A 220 13.44 -10.10 -4.37
C ASP A 220 14.15 -9.04 -3.50
N ALA A 221 15.15 -9.48 -2.77
CA ALA A 221 15.95 -8.62 -1.90
C ALA A 221 16.68 -7.50 -2.66
N THR A 222 16.96 -7.69 -3.95
CA THR A 222 17.70 -6.71 -4.76
C THR A 222 16.90 -5.44 -5.08
N LYS A 223 15.59 -5.49 -4.86
CA LYS A 223 14.71 -4.34 -5.03
C LYS A 223 14.75 -3.34 -3.88
N PHE A 224 15.49 -3.64 -2.82
CA PHE A 224 15.61 -2.79 -1.63
C PHE A 224 17.05 -2.34 -1.41
N SER A 225 17.23 -1.12 -0.93
CA SER A 225 18.54 -0.63 -0.50
C SER A 225 18.99 -1.30 0.80
N THR A 226 18.04 -1.63 1.66
CA THR A 226 18.31 -2.37 2.90
C THR A 226 17.19 -3.38 3.15
N VAL A 227 17.55 -4.62 3.45
CA VAL A 227 16.61 -5.68 3.85
C VAL A 227 16.80 -5.97 5.33
N ILE A 228 15.70 -6.02 6.04
CA ILE A 228 15.61 -6.37 7.45
C ILE A 228 14.86 -7.70 7.55
N ALA A 229 15.55 -8.76 7.91
CA ALA A 229 14.99 -10.11 8.03
C ALA A 229 15.56 -10.80 9.30
N PRO A 230 14.90 -11.85 9.80
CA PRO A 230 15.49 -12.64 10.87
C PRO A 230 16.88 -13.16 10.47
N PRO A 231 17.87 -13.14 11.36
CA PRO A 231 19.14 -13.82 11.11
C PRO A 231 18.93 -15.29 10.70
N ALA A 232 19.74 -15.77 9.78
CA ALA A 232 19.67 -17.17 9.37
C ALA A 232 19.89 -18.11 10.57
N LEU A 233 19.27 -19.28 10.55
CA LEU A 233 19.33 -20.25 11.65
C LEU A 233 20.79 -20.65 11.99
N GLU A 234 21.65 -20.77 10.99
CA GLU A 234 23.04 -21.09 11.21
C GLU A 234 23.79 -19.96 11.97
N VAL A 235 23.47 -18.70 11.66
CA VAL A 235 23.99 -17.56 12.39
C VAL A 235 23.52 -17.55 13.84
N ALA A 236 22.26 -17.90 14.07
CA ALA A 236 21.68 -18.01 15.42
C ALA A 236 22.39 -19.08 16.25
N LYS A 237 22.66 -20.26 15.67
CA LYS A 237 23.42 -21.34 16.31
C LYS A 237 24.87 -20.92 16.59
N GLU A 238 25.52 -20.29 15.64
CA GLU A 238 26.92 -19.81 15.80
C GLU A 238 27.03 -18.79 16.93
N LYS A 239 26.06 -17.88 17.02
CA LYS A 239 25.98 -16.89 18.11
C LYS A 239 25.51 -17.45 19.43
N GLY A 240 25.07 -18.72 19.49
CA GLY A 240 24.58 -19.36 20.68
C GLY A 240 23.23 -18.82 21.16
N TYR A 241 22.37 -18.33 20.26
CA TYR A 241 21.02 -17.93 20.63
C TYR A 241 20.23 -19.12 21.14
N GLU A 242 19.37 -18.91 22.12
CA GLU A 242 18.55 -19.96 22.73
C GLU A 242 17.58 -20.56 21.70
N ALA A 243 17.55 -21.90 21.62
CA ALA A 243 16.60 -22.60 20.76
C ALA A 243 15.17 -22.45 21.31
N LEU A 244 14.24 -22.18 20.43
CA LEU A 244 12.82 -22.04 20.81
C LEU A 244 12.29 -23.39 21.30
N TRP A 245 11.77 -23.42 22.52
CA TRP A 245 11.34 -24.66 23.23
C TRP A 245 12.40 -25.76 23.29
N GLY A 246 13.69 -25.36 23.27
CA GLY A 246 14.82 -26.30 23.35
C GLY A 246 15.17 -27.00 22.04
N ASP A 247 14.55 -26.64 20.92
CA ASP A 247 14.82 -27.23 19.62
C ASP A 247 14.79 -26.17 18.50
N TYR A 248 15.90 -26.05 17.80
CA TYR A 248 16.08 -25.13 16.69
C TYR A 248 15.15 -25.41 15.49
N GLN A 249 14.56 -26.61 15.38
CA GLN A 249 13.55 -26.85 14.34
C GLN A 249 12.33 -25.93 14.45
N PHE A 250 12.06 -25.40 15.65
CA PHE A 250 10.96 -24.46 15.85
C PHE A 250 11.40 -23.00 15.71
N GLY A 251 12.69 -22.74 15.81
CA GLY A 251 13.29 -21.42 15.75
C GLY A 251 14.22 -21.13 16.93
N TYR A 252 14.37 -19.86 17.24
CA TYR A 252 15.26 -19.38 18.28
C TYR A 252 14.75 -18.08 18.90
N VAL A 253 15.33 -17.70 20.02
CA VAL A 253 15.06 -16.41 20.68
C VAL A 253 16.13 -15.42 20.24
N LEU A 254 15.72 -14.37 19.56
CA LEU A 254 16.57 -13.26 19.17
C LEU A 254 16.72 -12.31 20.37
N PRO A 255 17.94 -12.05 20.87
CA PRO A 255 18.15 -11.17 22.02
C PRO A 255 17.64 -9.74 21.77
N ASN A 256 17.17 -9.08 22.84
CA ASN A 256 16.88 -7.64 22.79
C ASN A 256 18.11 -6.85 22.36
N GLU A 257 17.87 -5.69 21.78
CA GLU A 257 18.90 -4.78 21.30
C GLU A 257 19.75 -5.36 20.15
N THR A 258 19.30 -6.48 19.55
CA THR A 258 19.94 -6.97 18.33
C THR A 258 19.78 -5.95 17.21
N VAL A 259 20.90 -5.45 16.71
CA VAL A 259 20.92 -4.61 15.51
C VAL A 259 20.66 -5.50 14.30
N LEU A 260 19.53 -5.26 13.64
CA LEU A 260 19.09 -5.99 12.44
C LEU A 260 19.62 -5.36 11.16
N ALA A 261 19.73 -4.04 11.14
CA ALA A 261 20.35 -3.27 10.09
C ALA A 261 21.00 -2.01 10.66
N ASP A 262 22.17 -1.67 10.15
CA ASP A 262 22.85 -0.40 10.39
C ASP A 262 23.58 -0.01 9.11
N SER A 263 22.83 0.51 8.14
CA SER A 263 23.33 0.97 6.85
C SER A 263 23.48 2.50 6.83
N GLU A 264 23.91 3.04 5.70
CA GLU A 264 23.94 4.49 5.48
C GLU A 264 22.55 5.09 5.46
N ASP A 265 21.52 4.30 5.11
CA ASP A 265 20.14 4.75 4.94
C ASP A 265 19.31 4.63 6.21
N ILE A 266 19.53 3.58 7.02
CA ILE A 266 18.61 3.23 8.11
C ILE A 266 19.29 2.43 9.23
N ASN A 267 18.86 2.67 10.45
CA ASN A 267 19.19 1.83 11.61
C ASN A 267 17.90 1.12 12.08
N VAL A 268 17.99 -0.20 12.34
CA VAL A 268 16.88 -1.00 12.85
C VAL A 268 17.37 -1.89 13.97
N VAL A 269 16.71 -1.75 15.13
CA VAL A 269 17.00 -2.53 16.33
C VAL A 269 15.76 -3.30 16.73
N MET A 270 15.91 -4.59 16.98
CA MET A 270 14.85 -5.38 17.59
C MET A 270 14.85 -5.15 19.09
N ASN A 271 13.71 -4.77 19.64
CA ASN A 271 13.57 -4.56 21.06
C ASN A 271 12.13 -4.83 21.49
N ASN A 272 11.92 -5.84 22.33
CA ASN A 272 10.59 -6.08 22.91
C ASN A 272 10.39 -5.30 24.22
N GLY A 273 11.39 -4.59 24.69
CA GLY A 273 11.34 -3.71 25.87
C GLY A 273 11.07 -4.40 27.20
N SER A 274 10.86 -5.72 27.21
CA SER A 274 10.55 -6.46 28.43
C SER A 274 11.81 -6.87 29.20
N THR A 275 11.87 -6.53 30.47
CA THR A 275 12.94 -7.02 31.36
C THR A 275 12.75 -8.50 31.73
N GLU A 276 11.53 -9.02 31.62
CA GLU A 276 11.21 -10.42 31.91
C GLU A 276 11.42 -11.34 30.71
N LYS A 277 11.38 -10.79 29.51
CA LYS A 277 11.50 -11.51 28.25
C LYS A 277 12.65 -10.93 27.45
N PRO A 278 13.86 -11.47 27.59
CA PRO A 278 15.08 -10.84 27.08
C PRO A 278 15.27 -10.94 25.56
N GLY A 279 14.25 -11.29 24.82
CA GLY A 279 14.33 -11.42 23.37
C GLY A 279 12.98 -11.55 22.70
N ALA A 280 13.00 -11.87 21.42
CA ALA A 280 11.82 -12.12 20.62
C ALA A 280 11.91 -13.48 19.91
N ASN A 281 10.80 -14.18 19.80
CA ASN A 281 10.75 -15.45 19.11
C ASN A 281 10.89 -15.26 17.59
N ILE A 282 11.81 -15.99 17.02
CA ILE A 282 11.93 -16.18 15.59
C ILE A 282 11.43 -17.59 15.26
N SER A 283 10.44 -17.70 14.42
CA SER A 283 9.86 -18.97 13.99
C SER A 283 10.50 -19.45 12.69
N THR A 284 10.89 -20.73 12.63
CA THR A 284 11.41 -21.40 11.43
C THR A 284 10.48 -22.50 10.95
N SER A 285 9.39 -22.74 11.67
CA SER A 285 8.35 -23.70 11.31
C SER A 285 6.96 -23.10 11.55
N GLY A 286 5.96 -23.63 10.84
CA GLY A 286 4.58 -23.16 10.97
C GLY A 286 4.34 -21.71 10.52
N ILE A 287 5.26 -21.14 9.75
CA ILE A 287 5.21 -19.76 9.28
C ILE A 287 4.27 -19.52 8.09
N ASN A 288 3.64 -20.59 7.59
CA ASN A 288 2.60 -20.57 6.56
C ASN A 288 3.03 -19.98 5.19
N THR A 289 4.30 -20.13 4.83
CA THR A 289 4.82 -19.70 3.53
C THR A 289 5.98 -20.57 3.08
N THR A 290 6.22 -20.61 1.78
CA THR A 290 7.44 -21.14 1.16
C THR A 290 8.33 -20.04 0.60
N VAL A 291 7.89 -18.78 0.66
CA VAL A 291 8.64 -17.61 0.18
C VAL A 291 9.75 -17.21 1.15
N PHE A 292 9.52 -17.40 2.45
CA PHE A 292 10.47 -17.08 3.52
C PHE A 292 10.79 -18.32 4.35
N GLU A 293 12.02 -18.39 4.86
CA GLU A 293 12.48 -19.52 5.70
C GLU A 293 12.21 -19.29 7.19
N SER A 294 12.03 -18.05 7.61
CA SER A 294 11.82 -17.66 9.00
C SER A 294 10.96 -16.39 9.11
N ALA A 295 10.47 -16.14 10.30
CA ALA A 295 9.67 -14.97 10.59
C ALA A 295 9.89 -14.45 12.02
N PHE A 296 9.87 -13.15 12.20
CA PHE A 296 9.69 -12.54 13.51
C PHE A 296 8.26 -12.81 14.00
N ASN A 297 8.12 -13.32 15.20
CA ASN A 297 6.83 -13.44 15.84
C ASN A 297 6.47 -12.09 16.48
N MET A 298 5.55 -11.37 15.85
CA MET A 298 5.06 -10.09 16.33
C MET A 298 4.09 -10.29 17.50
N GLY A 299 3.46 -11.46 17.57
CA GLY A 299 2.44 -11.74 18.55
C GLY A 299 1.37 -10.66 18.58
N SER A 300 0.64 -10.63 19.66
CA SER A 300 -0.22 -9.50 19.96
C SER A 300 -0.48 -9.38 21.45
N SER A 301 -0.62 -8.16 21.91
CA SER A 301 -1.24 -7.87 23.19
C SER A 301 -2.57 -7.18 22.92
N ALA A 302 -3.65 -7.75 23.44
CA ALA A 302 -5.00 -7.27 23.17
C ALA A 302 -5.25 -5.80 23.58
N ASN A 303 -4.33 -5.21 24.33
CA ASN A 303 -4.58 -3.95 25.02
C ASN A 303 -3.61 -2.82 24.68
N TYR A 304 -2.51 -3.04 23.97
CA TYR A 304 -1.64 -1.92 23.59
C TYR A 304 -1.84 -1.53 22.13
N GLY A 305 -1.62 -0.28 21.85
CA GLY A 305 -1.87 0.31 20.53
C GLY A 305 -3.36 0.44 20.19
N LYS A 306 -4.26 0.00 21.05
CA LYS A 306 -5.69 0.16 20.86
C LYS A 306 -6.06 1.63 21.11
N ASN A 307 -6.75 2.23 20.16
CA ASN A 307 -7.20 3.63 20.22
C ASN A 307 -6.06 4.66 20.38
N GLY A 308 -4.84 4.34 19.96
CA GLY A 308 -3.73 5.29 20.00
C GLY A 308 -3.17 5.57 21.42
N GLU A 309 -3.34 4.66 22.35
CA GLU A 309 -2.93 4.83 23.76
C GLU A 309 -1.47 4.44 24.05
N VAL A 310 -0.64 4.34 23.02
CA VAL A 310 0.79 4.03 23.19
C VAL A 310 1.63 5.25 22.88
N TYR A 311 2.33 5.75 23.87
CA TYR A 311 3.11 6.98 23.77
C TYR A 311 4.63 6.75 23.74
N ASN A 312 5.10 5.60 24.22
CA ASN A 312 6.52 5.28 24.24
C ASN A 312 6.77 3.76 24.32
N LEU A 313 8.00 3.34 24.04
CA LEU A 313 8.36 1.92 24.03
C LEU A 313 8.17 1.25 25.41
N ALA A 314 8.37 1.97 26.49
CA ALA A 314 8.17 1.42 27.84
C ALA A 314 6.69 1.08 28.08
N ASP A 315 5.76 1.89 27.59
CA ASP A 315 4.33 1.60 27.70
C ASP A 315 3.95 0.36 26.90
N VAL A 316 4.45 0.25 25.68
CA VAL A 316 4.29 -0.96 24.84
C VAL A 316 4.85 -2.18 25.56
N SER A 317 6.06 -2.08 26.09
CA SER A 317 6.78 -3.17 26.73
C SER A 317 6.10 -3.70 27.98
N ASN A 318 5.50 -2.81 28.77
CA ASN A 318 4.83 -3.17 30.02
C ASN A 318 3.61 -4.08 29.81
N VAL A 319 3.00 -4.06 28.63
CA VAL A 319 1.83 -4.90 28.30
C VAL A 319 2.20 -6.17 27.55
N ILE A 320 3.43 -6.30 27.06
CA ILE A 320 3.90 -7.49 26.38
C ILE A 320 4.32 -8.55 27.39
N LYS A 321 3.55 -9.63 27.41
CA LYS A 321 3.78 -10.77 28.32
C LYS A 321 4.54 -11.93 27.70
N GLN A 322 4.79 -11.87 26.40
CA GLN A 322 5.46 -12.90 25.62
C GLN A 322 6.65 -12.27 24.88
N PRO A 323 7.63 -13.06 24.43
CA PRO A 323 8.79 -12.56 23.70
C PRO A 323 8.43 -12.22 22.24
N TYR A 324 7.63 -11.19 22.04
CA TYR A 324 7.21 -10.71 20.73
C TYR A 324 8.14 -9.63 20.20
N ALA A 325 8.31 -9.60 18.89
CA ALA A 325 9.17 -8.62 18.25
C ALA A 325 8.50 -7.23 18.20
N ILE A 326 9.24 -6.23 18.62
CA ILE A 326 9.00 -4.82 18.36
C ILE A 326 10.26 -4.27 17.70
N PHE A 327 10.12 -3.42 16.71
CA PHE A 327 11.25 -2.83 16.02
C PHE A 327 11.31 -1.33 16.31
N ALA A 328 12.50 -0.86 16.66
CA ALA A 328 12.84 0.55 16.63
C ALA A 328 13.56 0.84 15.31
N VAL A 329 12.95 1.65 14.48
CA VAL A 329 13.40 1.99 13.12
C VAL A 329 13.73 3.46 13.07
N THR A 330 14.98 3.79 12.71
CA THR A 330 15.43 5.18 12.58
C THR A 330 16.06 5.38 11.20
N PRO A 331 15.33 5.92 10.22
CA PRO A 331 15.90 6.31 8.95
C PRO A 331 16.96 7.40 9.13
N LYS A 332 18.13 7.24 8.52
CA LYS A 332 19.16 8.26 8.40
C LYS A 332 18.91 9.13 7.17
N VAL A 333 18.29 8.56 6.17
CA VAL A 333 17.77 9.22 4.97
C VAL A 333 16.31 8.87 4.84
N GLY A 334 15.42 9.82 4.56
CA GLY A 334 14.00 9.56 4.36
C GLY A 334 13.75 8.58 3.22
N GLY A 335 12.71 7.76 3.33
CA GLY A 335 12.45 6.71 2.36
C GLY A 335 11.14 5.99 2.61
N GLU A 336 10.96 4.88 1.93
CA GLU A 336 9.80 4.00 2.05
C GLU A 336 10.18 2.68 2.71
N LEU A 337 9.42 2.31 3.73
CA LEU A 337 9.48 1.02 4.39
C LEU A 337 8.35 0.14 3.87
N THR A 338 8.70 -1.02 3.35
CA THR A 338 7.75 -2.07 2.96
C THR A 338 7.85 -3.22 3.94
N MET A 339 6.71 -3.64 4.48
CA MET A 339 6.60 -4.73 5.44
C MET A 339 5.89 -5.92 4.81
N PHE A 340 6.41 -7.13 5.03
CA PHE A 340 5.86 -8.40 4.52
C PHE A 340 5.32 -9.21 5.68
N THR A 341 4.00 -9.40 5.76
CA THR A 341 3.32 -10.02 6.89
C THR A 341 2.37 -11.15 6.49
N ASN A 342 2.00 -12.02 7.44
CA ASN A 342 1.04 -13.08 7.17
C ASN A 342 -0.39 -12.60 7.35
N ARG A 343 -0.96 -12.04 6.33
CA ARG A 343 -2.37 -11.64 6.32
C ARG A 343 -3.32 -12.77 5.98
N GLY A 344 -4.58 -12.63 6.38
CA GLY A 344 -5.68 -13.52 6.00
C GLY A 344 -5.90 -14.72 6.92
N LYS A 345 -5.00 -14.99 7.87
CA LYS A 345 -5.19 -16.08 8.84
C LYS A 345 -5.79 -15.61 10.15
N ASN A 346 -5.32 -14.51 10.68
CA ASN A 346 -5.75 -13.96 11.96
C ASN A 346 -6.10 -12.49 11.80
N LYS A 347 -7.02 -12.03 12.63
CA LYS A 347 -7.27 -10.60 12.77
C LYS A 347 -6.13 -9.98 13.58
N TYR A 348 -5.47 -8.98 13.02
CA TYR A 348 -4.50 -8.14 13.71
C TYR A 348 -4.28 -6.84 12.96
N THR A 349 -3.69 -5.87 13.63
CA THR A 349 -3.25 -4.60 13.07
C THR A 349 -1.74 -4.48 13.21
N ILE A 350 -1.07 -4.15 12.12
CA ILE A 350 0.32 -3.69 12.14
C ILE A 350 0.30 -2.17 12.30
N TYR A 351 1.07 -1.70 13.25
CA TYR A 351 1.25 -0.28 13.52
C TYR A 351 2.68 0.14 13.21
N VAL A 352 2.80 1.32 12.62
CA VAL A 352 4.03 2.11 12.59
C VAL A 352 3.74 3.40 13.34
N TRP A 353 4.40 3.59 14.47
CA TRP A 353 4.22 4.70 15.37
C TRP A 353 5.45 5.61 15.31
N ASP A 354 5.26 6.86 14.91
CA ASP A 354 6.31 7.88 14.94
C ASP A 354 6.38 8.48 16.36
N THR A 355 7.48 8.28 17.06
CA THR A 355 7.67 8.76 18.43
C THR A 355 8.14 10.21 18.50
N THR A 356 8.44 10.82 17.36
CA THR A 356 9.14 12.12 17.28
C THR A 356 8.18 13.30 17.13
N ILE A 357 7.00 13.05 16.59
CA ILE A 357 5.98 14.07 16.33
C ILE A 357 5.13 14.37 17.57
N ASN A 358 4.31 15.41 17.51
CA ASN A 358 3.41 15.85 18.59
C ASN A 358 4.16 16.08 19.92
N ASP A 359 5.26 16.83 19.85
CA ASP A 359 6.10 17.15 21.02
C ASP A 359 6.61 15.91 21.79
N GLY A 360 6.77 14.78 21.08
CA GLY A 360 7.23 13.51 21.63
C GLY A 360 6.12 12.57 22.10
N GLU A 361 4.86 12.98 22.01
CA GLU A 361 3.73 12.09 22.30
C GLU A 361 3.57 11.03 21.21
N GLY A 362 3.98 11.36 19.98
CA GLY A 362 3.92 10.48 18.83
C GLY A 362 2.53 10.36 18.20
N ALA A 363 2.47 9.64 17.10
CA ALA A 363 1.22 9.25 16.44
C ALA A 363 1.45 8.08 15.47
N TYR A 364 0.38 7.38 15.11
CA TYR A 364 0.43 6.40 14.04
C TYR A 364 0.72 7.08 12.71
N VAL A 365 1.61 6.47 11.94
CA VAL A 365 1.80 6.79 10.51
C VAL A 365 1.32 5.64 9.63
N LEU A 366 1.05 4.49 10.23
CA LEU A 366 0.34 3.38 9.60
C LEU A 366 -0.37 2.55 10.67
N ALA A 367 -1.63 2.21 10.42
CA ALA A 367 -2.40 1.22 11.15
C ALA A 367 -3.13 0.33 10.14
N SER A 368 -2.45 -0.69 9.64
CA SER A 368 -2.96 -1.57 8.61
C SER A 368 -3.56 -2.83 9.22
N SER A 369 -4.87 -2.99 9.07
CA SER A 369 -5.63 -4.08 9.69
C SER A 369 -5.96 -5.20 8.73
N THR A 370 -6.02 -6.41 9.27
CA THR A 370 -6.71 -7.53 8.65
C THR A 370 -7.79 -8.03 9.61
N HIS A 371 -8.82 -8.69 9.11
CA HIS A 371 -9.96 -9.02 9.95
C HIS A 371 -10.68 -10.32 9.61
N THR A 372 -10.11 -11.17 8.79
CA THR A 372 -10.74 -12.47 8.52
C THR A 372 -9.74 -13.61 8.40
N ASP A 373 -10.19 -14.78 8.83
CA ASP A 373 -9.48 -16.05 8.75
C ASP A 373 -9.78 -16.78 7.42
N SER A 374 -10.52 -16.15 6.52
CA SER A 374 -11.19 -16.84 5.41
C SER A 374 -10.39 -16.84 4.11
N TYR A 375 -9.32 -16.06 4.03
CA TYR A 375 -8.65 -15.80 2.76
C TYR A 375 -7.53 -16.77 2.41
N GLY A 376 -7.19 -17.71 3.28
CA GLY A 376 -6.18 -18.73 3.00
C GLY A 376 -4.92 -18.62 3.86
N LYS A 377 -4.22 -19.73 3.96
CA LYS A 377 -3.14 -19.93 4.94
C LYS A 377 -1.77 -19.39 4.52
N GLU A 378 -1.59 -19.10 3.25
CA GLU A 378 -0.29 -18.73 2.68
C GLU A 378 -0.30 -17.29 2.12
N LEU A 379 -1.19 -16.45 2.65
CA LEU A 379 -1.27 -15.08 2.21
C LEU A 379 -0.18 -14.24 2.86
N ILE A 380 0.63 -13.62 2.03
CA ILE A 380 1.61 -12.63 2.45
C ILE A 380 1.14 -11.27 1.93
N SER A 381 0.90 -10.34 2.84
CA SER A 381 0.59 -8.97 2.48
C SER A 381 1.83 -8.09 2.49
N LYS A 382 1.68 -6.96 1.88
CA LYS A 382 2.74 -5.97 1.70
C LYS A 382 2.18 -4.58 2.00
N GLU A 383 2.58 -3.99 3.11
CA GLU A 383 2.27 -2.61 3.46
C GLU A 383 3.48 -1.73 3.22
N THR A 384 3.27 -0.53 2.68
CA THR A 384 4.34 0.44 2.42
C THR A 384 3.97 1.81 2.96
N VAL A 385 4.91 2.43 3.66
CA VAL A 385 4.75 3.75 4.28
C VAL A 385 6.02 4.58 4.14
N GLY A 386 5.87 5.88 3.88
CA GLY A 386 6.98 6.83 3.86
C GLY A 386 7.43 7.19 5.28
N LEU A 387 8.74 7.17 5.50
CA LEU A 387 9.39 7.52 6.76
C LEU A 387 10.30 8.75 6.58
N ILE A 388 10.30 9.62 7.58
CA ILE A 388 11.10 10.84 7.63
C ILE A 388 12.45 10.56 8.27
N ALA A 389 13.53 11.14 7.73
CA ALA A 389 14.86 11.02 8.31
C ALA A 389 14.91 11.55 9.75
N ASP A 390 15.77 10.94 10.56
CA ASP A 390 16.02 11.30 11.96
C ASP A 390 14.82 11.17 12.92
N HIS A 391 13.67 10.64 12.43
CA HIS A 391 12.57 10.22 13.30
C HIS A 391 12.80 8.78 13.77
N THR A 392 12.25 8.44 14.92
CA THR A 392 12.24 7.06 15.42
C THR A 392 10.84 6.49 15.38
N TYR A 393 10.70 5.37 14.71
CA TYR A 393 9.43 4.67 14.56
C TYR A 393 9.45 3.36 15.30
N TRP A 394 8.34 3.05 15.95
CA TRP A 394 8.11 1.70 16.47
C TRP A 394 7.17 0.94 15.56
N ILE A 395 7.55 -0.29 15.25
CA ILE A 395 6.73 -1.21 14.49
C ILE A 395 6.35 -2.36 15.39
N PHE A 396 5.06 -2.58 15.53
CA PHE A 396 4.49 -3.62 16.38
C PHE A 396 3.14 -4.09 15.83
N ALA A 397 2.64 -5.19 16.38
CA ALA A 397 1.31 -5.70 16.07
C ALA A 397 0.43 -5.69 17.31
N SER A 398 -0.84 -5.44 17.12
CA SER A 398 -1.84 -5.45 18.16
C SER A 398 -3.13 -6.15 17.72
N GLU A 399 -3.98 -6.41 18.69
CA GLU A 399 -5.38 -6.83 18.61
C GLU A 399 -5.68 -8.31 18.58
N THR A 400 -4.84 -9.23 18.30
CA THR A 400 -5.12 -10.62 18.62
C THR A 400 -4.15 -11.66 18.12
N GLY A 401 -4.28 -12.82 18.67
CA GLY A 401 -3.93 -14.12 18.12
C GLY A 401 -2.45 -14.48 18.15
N ALA A 402 -2.20 -15.74 18.36
CA ALA A 402 -0.90 -16.35 18.15
C ALA A 402 -0.53 -16.33 16.66
N ASN A 403 0.77 -16.24 16.36
CA ASN A 403 1.31 -16.38 15.01
C ASN A 403 1.02 -15.19 14.07
N THR A 404 1.14 -13.98 14.56
CA THR A 404 1.30 -12.79 13.74
C THR A 404 2.78 -12.70 13.34
N PHE A 405 3.06 -12.85 12.06
CA PHE A 405 4.42 -12.91 11.54
C PHE A 405 4.76 -11.69 10.69
N MET A 406 5.96 -11.15 10.92
CA MET A 406 6.68 -10.30 10.00
C MET A 406 7.80 -11.15 9.38
N TYR A 407 7.74 -11.36 8.07
CA TYR A 407 8.75 -12.16 7.37
C TYR A 407 10.00 -11.36 7.08
N ALA A 408 9.82 -10.16 6.58
CA ALA A 408 10.88 -9.23 6.26
C ALA A 408 10.34 -7.80 6.20
N MET A 409 11.25 -6.85 6.25
CA MET A 409 11.00 -5.47 5.83
C MET A 409 12.05 -5.10 4.78
N GLY A 410 11.66 -4.31 3.81
CA GLY A 410 12.54 -3.71 2.81
C GLY A 410 12.50 -2.20 2.92
N TYR A 411 13.65 -1.55 2.91
CA TYR A 411 13.75 -0.10 2.92
C TYR A 411 14.38 0.41 1.63
N ASN A 412 13.76 1.43 1.04
CA ASN A 412 14.32 2.19 -0.05
C ASN A 412 14.39 3.66 0.35
N SER A 413 15.60 4.17 0.55
CA SER A 413 15.75 5.60 0.76
C SER A 413 15.37 6.36 -0.51
N TYR A 414 14.83 7.56 -0.37
CA TYR A 414 14.49 8.41 -1.53
C TYR A 414 15.71 8.75 -2.41
N ALA A 415 16.91 8.64 -1.87
CA ALA A 415 18.17 8.78 -2.61
C ALA A 415 18.60 7.48 -3.33
N SER A 416 17.97 6.35 -3.03
CA SER A 416 18.35 5.06 -3.60
C SER A 416 17.99 4.97 -5.08
N PRO A 417 18.84 4.38 -5.93
CA PRO A 417 18.50 4.08 -7.32
C PRO A 417 17.35 3.05 -7.44
N ASN A 418 17.05 2.32 -6.36
CA ASN A 418 15.93 1.38 -6.30
C ASN A 418 14.60 2.06 -5.97
N TYR A 419 14.64 3.34 -5.55
CA TYR A 419 13.41 4.09 -5.30
C TYR A 419 12.77 4.54 -6.60
N GLY A 420 11.47 4.56 -6.62
CA GLY A 420 10.66 4.97 -7.75
C GLY A 420 9.72 3.86 -8.23
N TYR A 421 8.95 4.15 -9.28
CA TYR A 421 8.01 3.19 -9.82
C TYR A 421 8.73 1.95 -10.33
N GLN A 422 8.46 0.85 -9.70
CA GLN A 422 8.80 -0.47 -10.21
C GLN A 422 7.47 -1.16 -10.51
N SER A 423 7.25 -1.49 -11.78
CA SER A 423 6.09 -2.31 -12.13
C SER A 423 6.21 -3.62 -11.38
N ASP A 424 5.32 -3.87 -10.43
CA ASP A 424 5.13 -5.23 -9.95
C ASP A 424 4.66 -6.04 -11.16
N SER A 425 5.31 -7.14 -11.45
CA SER A 425 4.90 -8.08 -12.50
C SER A 425 3.46 -8.62 -12.32
N THR A 426 2.81 -8.23 -11.24
CA THR A 426 1.42 -8.50 -10.88
C THR A 426 0.48 -7.30 -11.02
N SER A 427 0.98 -6.09 -11.39
CA SER A 427 0.07 -5.00 -11.72
C SER A 427 -0.56 -5.28 -13.07
N ALA A 428 -1.89 -5.38 -13.11
CA ALA A 428 -2.70 -5.74 -14.29
C ALA A 428 -2.51 -4.85 -15.53
N ILE A 429 -1.66 -3.83 -15.46
CA ILE A 429 -1.31 -2.97 -16.60
C ILE A 429 -0.14 -3.57 -17.40
N SER A 430 0.73 -4.39 -16.80
CA SER A 430 1.75 -5.12 -17.55
C SER A 430 1.21 -6.38 -18.20
N ASP A 431 0.11 -6.90 -17.71
CA ASP A 431 -0.63 -8.03 -18.28
C ASP A 431 -1.93 -7.59 -18.99
N VAL A 432 -1.88 -6.57 -19.83
CA VAL A 432 -2.38 -6.88 -21.13
C VAL A 432 -1.44 -8.01 -21.56
N ILE A 433 -1.85 -9.24 -21.26
CA ILE A 433 -1.40 -10.40 -21.96
C ILE A 433 -1.49 -9.97 -23.41
N VAL A 434 -0.38 -9.56 -23.98
CA VAL A 434 -0.12 -9.97 -25.33
C VAL A 434 -0.06 -11.49 -25.14
N ASN A 435 -1.25 -12.14 -25.01
CA ASN A 435 -1.42 -13.49 -25.44
C ASN A 435 -0.60 -13.46 -26.69
N GLU A 436 0.49 -14.21 -26.75
CA GLU A 436 1.22 -14.39 -27.99
C GLU A 436 0.14 -14.50 -29.00
N MET A 437 -0.16 -13.37 -29.67
CA MET A 437 -1.12 -13.40 -30.75
C MET A 437 -0.50 -14.42 -31.64
N PRO A 438 -1.17 -15.54 -31.94
CA PRO A 438 -0.60 -16.56 -32.76
C PRO A 438 0.01 -15.80 -33.93
N GLN A 439 1.34 -15.94 -34.13
CA GLN A 439 2.09 -15.15 -35.08
C GLN A 439 1.30 -15.20 -36.39
N SER A 440 0.46 -14.21 -36.58
CA SER A 440 -0.38 -14.17 -37.76
C SER A 440 0.49 -13.55 -38.81
N ASP A 441 0.71 -14.26 -39.89
CA ASP A 441 1.37 -13.72 -41.11
C ASP A 441 0.59 -12.58 -41.74
N VAL A 442 -0.46 -12.10 -41.09
CA VAL A 442 -1.31 -11.03 -41.59
C VAL A 442 -0.62 -9.69 -41.38
N ILE A 443 -0.51 -8.96 -42.47
CA ILE A 443 0.09 -7.63 -42.56
C ILE A 443 -1.05 -6.61 -42.69
N TYR A 444 -0.99 -5.52 -41.95
CA TYR A 444 -1.94 -4.41 -42.03
C TYR A 444 -1.23 -3.13 -42.45
N ASN A 445 -1.87 -2.29 -43.25
CA ASN A 445 -1.40 -0.92 -43.46
C ASN A 445 -1.76 -0.02 -42.24
N VAL A 446 -1.32 1.24 -42.26
CA VAL A 446 -1.56 2.21 -41.17
C VAL A 446 -3.04 2.56 -40.99
N LEU A 447 -3.91 2.22 -41.92
CA LEU A 447 -5.37 2.40 -41.84
C LEU A 447 -6.07 1.16 -41.27
N GLY A 448 -5.31 0.15 -40.85
CA GLY A 448 -5.85 -1.10 -40.30
C GLY A 448 -6.39 -2.07 -41.35
N GLN A 449 -6.16 -1.83 -42.62
CA GLN A 449 -6.59 -2.71 -43.71
C GLN A 449 -5.56 -3.82 -43.91
N LYS A 450 -6.03 -5.06 -44.09
CA LYS A 450 -5.18 -6.21 -44.40
C LYS A 450 -4.58 -6.02 -45.79
N VAL A 451 -3.25 -6.18 -45.87
CA VAL A 451 -2.49 -6.06 -47.12
C VAL A 451 -1.61 -7.31 -47.31
N ASP A 452 -1.15 -7.50 -48.54
CA ASP A 452 -0.29 -8.61 -48.94
C ASP A 452 1.20 -8.22 -48.91
N GLU A 453 2.05 -9.18 -49.26
CA GLU A 453 3.50 -9.01 -49.28
C GLU A 453 3.99 -8.04 -50.39
N ASN A 454 3.13 -7.68 -51.36
CA ASN A 454 3.46 -6.77 -52.43
C ASN A 454 3.09 -5.30 -52.10
N TYR A 455 2.43 -5.06 -50.97
CA TYR A 455 2.07 -3.71 -50.55
C TYR A 455 3.33 -2.91 -50.22
N LYS A 456 3.49 -1.75 -50.84
CA LYS A 456 4.62 -0.84 -50.59
C LYS A 456 4.20 0.29 -49.65
N GLY A 457 4.88 0.41 -48.55
CA GLY A 457 4.57 1.45 -47.56
C GLY A 457 4.80 1.02 -46.13
N LEU A 458 4.30 1.83 -45.20
CA LEU A 458 4.35 1.52 -43.75
C LEU A 458 3.31 0.45 -43.41
N VAL A 459 3.78 -0.65 -42.85
CA VAL A 459 2.94 -1.79 -42.45
C VAL A 459 3.16 -2.19 -41.02
N ILE A 460 2.16 -2.86 -40.47
CA ILE A 460 2.16 -3.42 -39.11
C ILE A 460 2.01 -4.94 -39.22
N LYS A 461 2.96 -5.69 -38.69
CA LYS A 461 2.93 -7.15 -38.56
C LYS A 461 3.36 -7.52 -37.17
N ASN A 462 2.58 -8.34 -36.48
CA ASN A 462 2.88 -8.76 -35.09
C ASN A 462 3.16 -7.58 -34.12
N GLY A 463 2.35 -6.51 -34.25
CA GLY A 463 2.49 -5.31 -33.42
C GLY A 463 3.69 -4.42 -33.71
N LYS A 464 4.54 -4.79 -34.66
CA LYS A 464 5.72 -4.00 -35.07
C LYS A 464 5.49 -3.28 -36.38
N LYS A 465 5.99 -2.03 -36.50
CA LYS A 465 5.92 -1.19 -37.68
C LYS A 465 7.20 -1.31 -38.54
N TYR A 466 7.08 -1.50 -39.81
CA TYR A 466 8.21 -1.46 -40.78
C TYR A 466 7.77 -0.92 -42.13
N ILE A 467 8.74 -0.46 -42.90
CA ILE A 467 8.52 -0.05 -44.30
C ILE A 467 8.74 -1.27 -45.18
N GLN A 468 7.67 -1.70 -45.84
CA GLN A 468 7.72 -2.73 -46.87
C GLN A 468 8.02 -2.03 -48.23
N ARG A 469 9.11 -2.42 -48.88
CA ARG A 469 9.65 -1.79 -50.08
C ARG A 469 9.32 -2.57 -51.34
#